data_5b16d02fb37ebc599d878c32069f8970
#
_entry.id   5b16d02fb37ebc599d878c32069f8970
#
_cell.length_a   1.000
_cell.length_b   1.000
_cell.length_c   1.000
_cell.angle_alpha   90.00
_cell.angle_beta   90.00
_cell.angle_gamma   90.00
#
_symmetry.space_group_name_H-M   'P 1'
#
loop_
_entity.id
_entity.type
_entity.pdbx_description
1 polymer ?
#
loop_
_entity_poly.entity_id
_entity_poly.type
_entity_poly.pdbx_seq_one_letter_code
_entity_poly.pdbx_strand_id
1 'polypeptide(L)'
;MTPPEPASPATGSPIPAFPPGFTWGVSTSAFQIEGAASEDGRRDSVWDVFCRKPGAIRDGQTADVAADHYHRWPQDLALMSELGVGGYRFSLAWPRIQPTGSGPANPAGLDFYERLTDALLAAGITPVPTLYHWDLPQPLEDEGGWLSRDTASRFADYVSLAAGRLADRIGLWITLNEPFVVTAFGYALGIHAPGKALMTGALPTAHYQLLGHGLATAALRAAGARQVMITNNYSPAWAASDSAADVAAAAAYDVLQNRLFTDPVLLGRYPDLGAFGVGPGGRTEQNTVRASPLSTRSIPASPPAAESWATSKES
;
A
#
# COMPACT_ATOMS: atom_id res chain seq x y z
N MET A 1 -21.65 -22.20 51.16
CA MET A 1 -20.68 -22.42 50.09
C MET A 1 -20.14 -21.07 49.68
N THR A 2 -18.91 -20.78 50.07
CA THR A 2 -18.16 -19.59 49.74
C THR A 2 -17.76 -19.68 48.26
N PRO A 3 -17.92 -18.61 47.43
CA PRO A 3 -17.48 -18.63 46.05
C PRO A 3 -15.97 -18.79 45.98
N PRO A 4 -15.43 -19.47 44.95
CA PRO A 4 -13.99 -19.64 44.81
C PRO A 4 -13.31 -18.28 44.59
N GLU A 5 -12.20 -18.09 45.25
CA GLU A 5 -11.33 -16.94 45.14
C GLU A 5 -10.84 -16.80 43.68
N PRO A 6 -10.80 -15.59 43.09
CA PRO A 6 -10.31 -15.42 41.74
C PRO A 6 -8.83 -15.83 41.70
N ALA A 7 -8.50 -16.69 40.73
CA ALA A 7 -7.13 -17.14 40.49
C ALA A 7 -6.22 -15.92 40.28
N SER A 8 -5.11 -15.86 41.01
CA SER A 8 -4.06 -14.86 40.78
C SER A 8 -3.63 -14.88 39.33
N PRO A 9 -3.40 -13.71 38.72
CA PRO A 9 -2.92 -13.67 37.32
C PRO A 9 -1.58 -14.42 37.27
N ALA A 10 -1.51 -15.37 36.34
CA ALA A 10 -0.29 -16.10 36.04
C ALA A 10 0.84 -15.05 35.84
N THR A 11 1.93 -15.23 36.59
CA THR A 11 3.17 -14.44 36.41
C THR A 11 3.73 -14.77 35.02
N GLY A 12 3.20 -14.09 33.99
CA GLY A 12 3.70 -14.21 32.61
C GLY A 12 5.16 -13.78 32.62
N SER A 13 5.99 -14.52 31.90
CA SER A 13 7.36 -14.07 31.62
C SER A 13 7.32 -12.62 31.15
N PRO A 14 8.19 -11.74 31.65
CA PRO A 14 8.18 -10.34 31.25
C PRO A 14 8.30 -10.25 29.71
N ILE A 15 7.40 -9.46 29.10
CA ILE A 15 7.47 -9.21 27.64
C ILE A 15 8.88 -8.67 27.35
N PRO A 16 9.63 -9.28 26.42
CA PRO A 16 10.95 -8.79 26.06
C PRO A 16 10.91 -7.32 25.71
N ALA A 17 11.84 -6.53 26.21
CA ALA A 17 11.96 -5.13 25.84
C ALA A 17 12.25 -5.02 24.33
N PHE A 18 11.56 -4.11 23.66
CA PHE A 18 11.85 -3.82 22.26
C PHE A 18 13.20 -3.11 22.13
N PRO A 19 13.91 -3.29 20.99
CA PRO A 19 15.21 -2.66 20.81
C PRO A 19 15.09 -1.13 20.88
N PRO A 20 16.15 -0.43 21.31
CA PRO A 20 16.19 1.03 21.25
C PRO A 20 15.91 1.53 19.83
N GLY A 21 15.06 2.55 19.69
CA GLY A 21 14.65 3.10 18.40
C GLY A 21 13.55 2.31 17.69
N PHE A 22 12.94 1.31 18.31
CA PHE A 22 11.76 0.65 17.78
C PHE A 22 10.60 1.63 17.68
N THR A 23 10.01 1.76 16.49
CA THR A 23 8.90 2.69 16.24
C THR A 23 7.56 1.96 16.32
N TRP A 24 6.74 2.36 17.25
CA TRP A 24 5.33 1.97 17.29
C TRP A 24 4.54 2.87 16.35
N GLY A 25 3.64 2.27 15.56
CA GLY A 25 2.84 3.02 14.60
C GLY A 25 1.45 2.45 14.43
N VAL A 26 0.60 3.24 13.79
CA VAL A 26 -0.75 2.83 13.35
C VAL A 26 -0.87 2.96 11.84
N SER A 27 -1.84 2.26 11.26
CA SER A 27 -2.05 2.25 9.82
C SER A 27 -3.52 2.31 9.46
N THR A 28 -3.84 3.08 8.42
CA THR A 28 -5.17 3.19 7.81
C THR A 28 -5.07 3.21 6.29
N SER A 29 -6.23 3.14 5.61
CA SER A 29 -6.31 3.41 4.17
C SER A 29 -7.42 4.42 3.86
N ALA A 30 -7.20 5.25 2.86
CA ALA A 30 -8.07 6.37 2.50
C ALA A 30 -9.53 5.93 2.30
N PHE A 31 -9.77 4.94 1.45
CA PHE A 31 -11.13 4.47 1.19
C PHE A 31 -11.87 3.99 2.44
N GLN A 32 -11.15 3.37 3.39
CA GLN A 32 -11.74 2.79 4.58
C GLN A 32 -12.12 3.82 5.64
N ILE A 33 -11.48 5.01 5.65
CA ILE A 33 -11.68 5.95 6.77
C ILE A 33 -12.05 7.36 6.37
N GLU A 34 -11.68 7.84 5.17
CA GLU A 34 -11.83 9.26 4.83
C GLU A 34 -13.27 9.72 4.74
N GLY A 35 -14.13 8.98 4.07
CA GLY A 35 -15.43 9.49 3.67
C GLY A 35 -15.31 10.62 2.65
N ALA A 36 -16.20 11.62 2.73
CA ALA A 36 -16.23 12.77 1.82
C ALA A 36 -16.14 12.35 0.34
N ALA A 37 -16.92 11.32 -0.02
CA ALA A 37 -16.77 10.58 -1.28
C ALA A 37 -17.00 11.43 -2.54
N SER A 38 -17.72 12.54 -2.41
CA SER A 38 -18.03 13.46 -3.52
C SER A 38 -17.65 14.92 -3.23
N GLU A 39 -16.83 15.16 -2.18
CA GLU A 39 -16.47 16.50 -1.77
C GLU A 39 -15.15 16.95 -2.39
N ASP A 40 -14.96 18.26 -2.52
CA ASP A 40 -13.74 18.92 -2.97
C ASP A 40 -13.15 18.32 -4.26
N GLY A 41 -14.03 17.93 -5.18
CA GLY A 41 -13.66 17.43 -6.51
C GLY A 41 -13.22 15.96 -6.54
N ARG A 42 -13.27 15.21 -5.43
CA ARG A 42 -13.07 13.76 -5.46
C ARG A 42 -14.12 13.10 -6.35
N ARG A 43 -13.73 12.06 -7.08
CA ARG A 43 -14.63 11.24 -7.90
C ARG A 43 -14.57 9.78 -7.45
N ASP A 44 -15.46 8.97 -8.01
CA ASP A 44 -15.56 7.55 -7.69
C ASP A 44 -14.27 6.79 -8.00
N SER A 45 -13.88 5.94 -7.07
CA SER A 45 -12.98 4.82 -7.28
C SER A 45 -13.74 3.55 -7.67
N VAL A 46 -13.00 2.52 -8.06
CA VAL A 46 -13.55 1.18 -8.28
C VAL A 46 -14.29 0.64 -7.06
N TRP A 47 -13.88 1.01 -5.85
CA TRP A 47 -14.55 0.59 -4.62
C TRP A 47 -15.87 1.33 -4.37
N ASP A 48 -15.96 2.62 -4.68
CA ASP A 48 -17.22 3.36 -4.59
C ASP A 48 -18.28 2.70 -5.51
N VAL A 49 -17.90 2.39 -6.73
CA VAL A 49 -18.79 1.73 -7.70
C VAL A 49 -19.12 0.29 -7.26
N PHE A 50 -18.14 -0.44 -6.75
CA PHE A 50 -18.33 -1.82 -6.29
C PHE A 50 -19.30 -1.90 -5.10
N CYS A 51 -19.15 -1.02 -4.11
CA CYS A 51 -20.02 -1.00 -2.92
C CYS A 51 -21.49 -0.70 -3.26
N ARG A 52 -21.75 0.03 -4.35
CA ARG A 52 -23.11 0.34 -4.80
C ARG A 52 -23.77 -0.80 -5.59
N LYS A 53 -23.03 -1.87 -5.94
CA LYS A 53 -23.59 -3.03 -6.62
C LYS A 53 -24.45 -3.84 -5.62
N PRO A 54 -25.71 -4.18 -5.96
CA PRO A 54 -26.55 -5.00 -5.09
C PRO A 54 -25.86 -6.32 -4.70
N GLY A 55 -25.79 -6.60 -3.41
CA GLY A 55 -25.21 -7.84 -2.87
C GLY A 55 -23.68 -7.91 -2.85
N ALA A 56 -22.95 -6.90 -3.33
CA ALA A 56 -21.48 -6.88 -3.29
C ALA A 56 -20.96 -6.71 -1.85
N ILE A 57 -21.64 -5.87 -1.07
CA ILE A 57 -21.27 -5.60 0.33
C ILE A 57 -22.44 -6.04 1.23
N ARG A 58 -22.11 -6.69 2.35
CA ARG A 58 -23.11 -7.03 3.37
C ARG A 58 -23.84 -5.77 3.81
N ASP A 59 -25.13 -5.85 3.91
CA ASP A 59 -26.02 -4.77 4.36
C ASP A 59 -25.98 -3.49 3.48
N GLY A 60 -25.38 -3.57 2.28
CA GLY A 60 -25.30 -2.44 1.34
C GLY A 60 -24.51 -1.23 1.85
N GLN A 61 -23.58 -1.46 2.77
CA GLN A 61 -22.75 -0.37 3.32
C GLN A 61 -21.84 0.24 2.26
N THR A 62 -21.64 1.57 2.35
CA THR A 62 -20.74 2.35 1.50
C THR A 62 -19.68 3.04 2.34
N ALA A 63 -18.65 3.60 1.71
CA ALA A 63 -17.64 4.41 2.36
C ALA A 63 -17.89 5.92 2.19
N ASP A 64 -19.12 6.33 1.87
CA ASP A 64 -19.44 7.73 1.60
C ASP A 64 -19.12 8.65 2.79
N VAL A 65 -19.31 8.14 4.01
CA VAL A 65 -18.93 8.81 5.27
C VAL A 65 -17.78 8.10 5.97
N ALA A 66 -17.78 6.77 5.99
CA ALA A 66 -16.77 5.93 6.66
C ALA A 66 -16.53 6.37 8.12
N ALA A 67 -15.26 6.62 8.53
CA ALA A 67 -14.92 7.21 9.82
C ALA A 67 -14.86 8.75 9.78
N ASP A 68 -15.19 9.34 8.64
CA ASP A 68 -15.20 10.79 8.43
C ASP A 68 -13.82 11.46 8.70
N HIS A 69 -12.75 10.72 8.43
CA HIS A 69 -11.38 11.20 8.67
C HIS A 69 -11.07 12.46 7.87
N TYR A 70 -11.67 12.64 6.70
CA TYR A 70 -11.47 13.85 5.89
C TYR A 70 -11.78 15.14 6.66
N HIS A 71 -12.80 15.13 7.53
CA HIS A 71 -13.16 16.26 8.38
C HIS A 71 -12.57 16.14 9.79
N ARG A 72 -12.39 14.92 10.29
CA ARG A 72 -12.03 14.64 11.68
C ARG A 72 -10.55 14.31 11.89
N TRP A 73 -9.71 14.45 10.88
CA TRP A 73 -8.26 14.16 11.00
C TRP A 73 -7.59 14.91 12.18
N PRO A 74 -8.00 16.15 12.61
CA PRO A 74 -7.38 16.76 13.78
C PRO A 74 -7.65 16.00 15.08
N GLN A 75 -8.87 15.44 15.23
CA GLN A 75 -9.21 14.59 16.38
C GLN A 75 -8.45 13.28 16.33
N ASP A 76 -8.33 12.65 15.16
CA ASP A 76 -7.59 11.42 14.98
C ASP A 76 -6.09 11.62 15.26
N LEU A 77 -5.53 12.76 14.86
CA LEU A 77 -4.16 13.14 15.20
C LEU A 77 -3.97 13.31 16.71
N ALA A 78 -4.93 13.93 17.39
CA ALA A 78 -4.89 14.08 18.85
C ALA A 78 -4.88 12.71 19.55
N LEU A 79 -5.70 11.75 19.08
CA LEU A 79 -5.70 10.37 19.58
C LEU A 79 -4.36 9.67 19.33
N MET A 80 -3.76 9.81 18.15
CA MET A 80 -2.45 9.25 17.85
C MET A 80 -1.36 9.82 18.76
N SER A 81 -1.42 11.12 19.06
CA SER A 81 -0.49 11.79 19.98
C SER A 81 -0.68 11.30 21.42
N GLU A 82 -1.93 11.10 21.88
CA GLU A 82 -2.25 10.54 23.19
C GLU A 82 -1.76 9.10 23.33
N LEU A 83 -1.88 8.29 22.27
CA LEU A 83 -1.35 6.93 22.23
C LEU A 83 0.18 6.87 22.19
N GLY A 84 0.86 7.97 21.93
CA GLY A 84 2.32 8.05 21.88
C GLY A 84 2.92 7.29 20.70
N VAL A 85 2.22 7.19 19.55
CA VAL A 85 2.75 6.52 18.37
C VAL A 85 3.80 7.38 17.67
N GLY A 86 4.89 6.75 17.21
CA GLY A 86 5.98 7.41 16.51
C GLY A 86 5.83 7.44 14.98
N GLY A 87 4.86 6.71 14.43
CA GLY A 87 4.64 6.64 12.98
C GLY A 87 3.18 6.42 12.61
N TYR A 88 2.75 7.03 11.50
CA TYR A 88 1.42 6.82 10.94
C TYR A 88 1.53 6.49 9.46
N ARG A 89 1.09 5.28 9.09
CA ARG A 89 0.92 4.86 7.70
C ARG A 89 -0.51 5.17 7.27
N PHE A 90 -0.66 5.90 6.19
CA PHE A 90 -1.95 6.23 5.58
C PHE A 90 -1.85 6.11 4.06
N SER A 91 -2.95 5.92 3.35
CA SER A 91 -2.91 5.98 1.90
C SER A 91 -3.40 7.32 1.37
N LEU A 92 -2.91 7.68 0.19
CA LEU A 92 -3.39 8.83 -0.57
C LEU A 92 -4.47 8.32 -1.54
N ALA A 93 -5.67 8.90 -1.49
CA ALA A 93 -6.74 8.57 -2.42
C ALA A 93 -6.40 9.12 -3.82
N TRP A 94 -6.04 8.24 -4.75
CA TRP A 94 -5.80 8.65 -6.14
C TRP A 94 -6.98 9.43 -6.72
N PRO A 95 -8.27 9.00 -6.56
CA PRO A 95 -9.41 9.75 -7.06
C PRO A 95 -9.66 11.11 -6.36
N ARG A 96 -8.99 11.40 -5.25
CA ARG A 96 -9.02 12.71 -4.60
C ARG A 96 -7.95 13.63 -5.18
N ILE A 97 -6.76 13.12 -5.46
CA ILE A 97 -5.64 13.89 -6.00
C ILE A 97 -5.77 14.08 -7.52
N GLN A 98 -6.18 13.05 -8.24
CA GLN A 98 -6.35 13.07 -9.70
C GLN A 98 -7.65 12.37 -10.10
N PRO A 99 -8.80 13.07 -10.01
CA PRO A 99 -10.14 12.47 -10.04
C PRO A 99 -10.49 11.66 -11.28
N THR A 100 -9.85 11.98 -12.43
CA THR A 100 -10.04 11.24 -13.69
C THR A 100 -8.95 10.20 -13.95
N GLY A 101 -7.99 10.07 -13.03
CA GLY A 101 -6.81 9.21 -13.22
C GLY A 101 -5.79 9.76 -14.23
N SER A 102 -6.03 10.96 -14.77
CA SER A 102 -5.15 11.63 -15.73
C SER A 102 -5.33 13.16 -15.67
N GLY A 103 -4.43 13.91 -16.30
CA GLY A 103 -4.49 15.37 -16.33
C GLY A 103 -3.97 16.03 -15.05
N PRO A 104 -4.35 17.28 -14.76
CA PRO A 104 -3.83 18.04 -13.64
C PRO A 104 -4.29 17.47 -12.30
N ALA A 105 -3.51 17.77 -11.25
CA ALA A 105 -3.92 17.48 -9.90
C ALA A 105 -5.13 18.31 -9.47
N ASN A 106 -5.94 17.75 -8.59
CA ASN A 106 -6.94 18.48 -7.83
C ASN A 106 -6.27 19.18 -6.64
N PRO A 107 -6.21 20.52 -6.61
CA PRO A 107 -5.53 21.25 -5.56
C PRO A 107 -6.08 20.94 -4.17
N ALA A 108 -7.40 20.86 -4.01
CA ALA A 108 -8.04 20.59 -2.71
C ALA A 108 -7.63 19.22 -2.14
N GLY A 109 -7.49 18.20 -3.01
CA GLY A 109 -7.01 16.88 -2.62
C GLY A 109 -5.54 16.90 -2.14
N LEU A 110 -4.67 17.61 -2.85
CA LEU A 110 -3.27 17.77 -2.43
C LEU A 110 -3.16 18.58 -1.13
N ASP A 111 -3.93 19.66 -0.99
CA ASP A 111 -3.93 20.51 0.20
C ASP A 111 -4.37 19.74 1.46
N PHE A 112 -5.31 18.79 1.33
CA PHE A 112 -5.70 17.90 2.43
C PHE A 112 -4.51 17.09 2.95
N TYR A 113 -3.81 16.38 2.06
CA TYR A 113 -2.67 15.55 2.45
C TYR A 113 -1.46 16.36 2.89
N GLU A 114 -1.29 17.57 2.37
CA GLU A 114 -0.25 18.49 2.84
C GLU A 114 -0.50 18.90 4.29
N ARG A 115 -1.73 19.38 4.61
CA ARG A 115 -2.09 19.75 5.98
C ARG A 115 -1.95 18.57 6.96
N LEU A 116 -2.37 17.38 6.55
CA LEU A 116 -2.22 16.17 7.37
C LEU A 116 -0.74 15.87 7.62
N THR A 117 0.09 15.90 6.57
CA THR A 117 1.53 15.64 6.66
C THR A 117 2.23 16.63 7.58
N ASP A 118 1.96 17.91 7.42
CA ASP A 118 2.56 18.97 8.24
C ASP A 118 2.17 18.85 9.72
N ALA A 119 0.91 18.53 9.98
CA ALA A 119 0.43 18.35 11.35
C ALA A 119 1.02 17.09 12.02
N LEU A 120 1.18 15.98 11.28
CA LEU A 120 1.87 14.78 11.78
C LEU A 120 3.32 15.11 12.17
N LEU A 121 4.06 15.78 11.29
CA LEU A 121 5.43 16.20 11.57
C LEU A 121 5.53 17.14 12.76
N ALA A 122 4.61 18.10 12.88
CA ALA A 122 4.55 19.01 14.02
C ALA A 122 4.27 18.27 15.35
N ALA A 123 3.53 17.15 15.28
CA ALA A 123 3.27 16.28 16.42
C ALA A 123 4.39 15.26 16.70
N GLY A 124 5.47 15.26 15.91
CA GLY A 124 6.57 14.30 16.04
C GLY A 124 6.23 12.89 15.52
N ILE A 125 5.16 12.75 14.74
CA ILE A 125 4.72 11.47 14.16
C ILE A 125 5.24 11.39 12.72
N THR A 126 6.00 10.34 12.41
CA THR A 126 6.55 10.12 11.07
C THR A 126 5.46 9.74 10.07
N PRO A 127 5.22 10.53 9.00
CA PRO A 127 4.26 10.19 7.96
C PRO A 127 4.83 9.12 7.02
N VAL A 128 4.04 8.08 6.73
CA VAL A 128 4.39 6.98 5.81
C VAL A 128 3.25 6.79 4.81
N PRO A 129 3.19 7.59 3.73
CA PRO A 129 2.12 7.48 2.75
C PRO A 129 2.25 6.25 1.87
N THR A 130 1.12 5.62 1.61
CA THR A 130 0.92 4.59 0.61
C THR A 130 0.21 5.21 -0.59
N LEU A 131 0.81 5.14 -1.77
CA LEU A 131 0.30 5.82 -2.97
C LEU A 131 -0.90 5.11 -3.60
N TYR A 132 -1.00 3.80 -3.45
CA TYR A 132 -2.13 3.03 -3.95
C TYR A 132 -2.58 1.96 -2.95
N HIS A 133 -3.81 2.11 -2.45
CA HIS A 133 -4.46 1.13 -1.58
C HIS A 133 -5.82 0.76 -2.13
N TRP A 134 -5.81 0.26 -3.39
CA TRP A 134 -6.90 -0.39 -4.12
C TRP A 134 -7.98 0.54 -4.71
N ASP A 135 -7.88 1.82 -4.50
CA ASP A 135 -8.85 2.86 -4.88
C ASP A 135 -8.53 3.48 -6.25
N LEU A 136 -8.40 2.62 -7.28
CA LEU A 136 -8.20 3.06 -8.67
C LEU A 136 -9.36 3.99 -9.08
N PRO A 137 -9.08 5.17 -9.66
CA PRO A 137 -10.12 5.99 -10.26
C PRO A 137 -10.98 5.21 -11.27
N GLN A 138 -12.30 5.27 -11.13
CA GLN A 138 -13.21 4.50 -11.98
C GLN A 138 -12.98 4.74 -13.49
N PRO A 139 -12.70 5.96 -13.97
CA PRO A 139 -12.41 6.16 -15.39
C PRO A 139 -11.24 5.33 -15.92
N LEU A 140 -10.22 5.07 -15.12
CA LEU A 140 -9.12 4.19 -15.52
C LEU A 140 -9.56 2.72 -15.61
N GLU A 141 -10.47 2.28 -14.73
CA GLU A 141 -11.03 0.93 -14.79
C GLU A 141 -11.90 0.77 -16.06
N ASP A 142 -12.65 1.81 -16.43
CA ASP A 142 -13.48 1.82 -17.64
C ASP A 142 -12.60 1.72 -18.90
N GLU A 143 -11.35 2.16 -18.85
CA GLU A 143 -10.33 2.05 -19.92
C GLU A 143 -9.49 0.74 -19.79
N GLY A 144 -9.87 -0.20 -18.91
CA GLY A 144 -9.23 -1.50 -18.76
C GLY A 144 -8.49 -1.70 -17.44
N GLY A 145 -8.38 -0.70 -16.59
CA GLY A 145 -7.80 -0.78 -15.25
C GLY A 145 -6.38 -1.35 -15.27
N TRP A 146 -6.06 -2.18 -14.29
CA TRP A 146 -4.75 -2.84 -14.23
C TRP A 146 -4.52 -3.94 -15.30
N LEU A 147 -5.48 -4.20 -16.18
CA LEU A 147 -5.25 -4.99 -17.39
C LEU A 147 -4.64 -4.17 -18.54
N SER A 148 -4.65 -2.84 -18.41
CA SER A 148 -4.03 -1.93 -19.37
C SER A 148 -2.65 -1.50 -18.92
N ARG A 149 -1.67 -1.55 -19.84
CA ARG A 149 -0.32 -1.02 -19.59
C ARG A 149 -0.34 0.47 -19.26
N ASP A 150 -1.29 1.22 -19.84
CA ASP A 150 -1.37 2.67 -19.67
C ASP A 150 -1.65 3.06 -18.23
N THR A 151 -2.37 2.23 -17.46
CA THR A 151 -2.59 2.44 -16.04
C THR A 151 -1.28 2.53 -15.25
N ALA A 152 -0.26 1.74 -15.62
CA ALA A 152 1.05 1.83 -14.98
C ALA A 152 1.72 3.20 -15.22
N SER A 153 1.58 3.77 -16.42
CA SER A 153 2.09 5.11 -16.74
C SER A 153 1.29 6.20 -16.03
N ARG A 154 -0.05 6.09 -16.01
CA ARG A 154 -0.93 7.00 -15.27
C ARG A 154 -0.64 7.00 -13.76
N PHE A 155 -0.31 5.82 -13.22
CA PHE A 155 0.11 5.73 -11.83
C PHE A 155 1.41 6.53 -11.56
N ALA A 156 2.39 6.45 -12.45
CA ALA A 156 3.62 7.25 -12.32
C ALA A 156 3.35 8.76 -12.45
N ASP A 157 2.44 9.17 -13.32
CA ASP A 157 2.02 10.58 -13.45
C ASP A 157 1.40 11.07 -12.14
N TYR A 158 0.45 10.32 -11.57
CA TYR A 158 -0.16 10.61 -10.27
C TYR A 158 0.89 10.68 -9.15
N VAL A 159 1.82 9.71 -9.11
CA VAL A 159 2.91 9.71 -8.12
C VAL A 159 3.77 10.95 -8.24
N SER A 160 4.05 11.41 -9.48
CA SER A 160 4.80 12.66 -9.71
C SER A 160 4.08 13.88 -9.15
N LEU A 161 2.74 13.94 -9.27
CA LEU A 161 1.95 15.03 -8.69
C LEU A 161 2.02 15.03 -7.15
N ALA A 162 1.83 13.87 -6.51
CA ALA A 162 1.91 13.72 -5.06
C ALA A 162 3.33 14.02 -4.54
N ALA A 163 4.36 13.47 -5.20
CA ALA A 163 5.74 13.67 -4.81
C ALA A 163 6.19 15.14 -5.01
N GLY A 164 5.74 15.78 -6.07
CA GLY A 164 6.04 17.21 -6.31
C GLY A 164 5.54 18.14 -5.18
N ARG A 165 4.53 17.70 -4.42
CA ARG A 165 3.99 18.47 -3.29
C ARG A 165 4.57 18.07 -1.93
N LEU A 166 4.94 16.80 -1.74
CA LEU A 166 5.17 16.22 -0.42
C LEU A 166 6.57 15.62 -0.21
N ALA A 167 7.38 15.41 -1.27
CA ALA A 167 8.61 14.61 -1.16
C ALA A 167 9.71 15.29 -0.33
N ASP A 168 9.67 16.60 -0.16
CA ASP A 168 10.58 17.37 0.68
C ASP A 168 10.46 17.03 2.18
N ARG A 169 9.29 16.52 2.60
CA ARG A 169 8.92 16.26 4.00
C ARG A 169 8.76 14.78 4.35
N ILE A 170 8.65 13.92 3.35
CA ILE A 170 8.38 12.49 3.54
C ILE A 170 9.65 11.66 3.29
N GLY A 171 10.11 10.97 4.31
CA GLY A 171 11.31 10.13 4.24
C GLY A 171 11.09 8.75 3.64
N LEU A 172 9.89 8.16 3.79
CA LEU A 172 9.55 6.81 3.38
C LEU A 172 8.22 6.78 2.62
N TRP A 173 8.24 6.24 1.41
CA TRP A 173 7.08 6.10 0.54
C TRP A 173 6.76 4.63 0.28
N ILE A 174 5.48 4.29 0.26
CA ILE A 174 5.00 2.99 -0.18
C ILE A 174 4.24 3.18 -1.49
N THR A 175 4.63 2.46 -2.53
CA THR A 175 3.99 2.58 -3.86
C THR A 175 2.64 1.85 -3.90
N LEU A 176 2.65 0.54 -3.63
CA LEU A 176 1.49 -0.32 -3.71
C LEU A 176 1.27 -1.05 -2.39
N ASN A 177 0.01 -1.18 -1.99
CA ASN A 177 -0.41 -2.09 -0.93
C ASN A 177 -0.95 -3.38 -1.52
N GLU A 178 -0.32 -4.50 -1.17
CA GLU A 178 -0.80 -5.86 -1.43
C GLU A 178 -1.29 -6.09 -2.87
N PRO A 179 -0.42 -5.94 -3.88
CA PRO A 179 -0.83 -6.10 -5.28
C PRO A 179 -1.40 -7.50 -5.58
N PHE A 180 -1.05 -8.52 -4.79
CA PHE A 180 -1.69 -9.83 -4.86
C PHE A 180 -3.20 -9.73 -4.61
N VAL A 181 -3.65 -8.97 -3.61
CA VAL A 181 -5.07 -8.84 -3.28
C VAL A 181 -5.85 -8.24 -4.44
N VAL A 182 -5.31 -7.20 -5.07
CA VAL A 182 -5.92 -6.60 -6.27
C VAL A 182 -6.01 -7.63 -7.39
N THR A 183 -4.91 -8.35 -7.68
CA THR A 183 -4.86 -9.36 -8.73
C THR A 183 -5.80 -10.53 -8.45
N ALA A 184 -5.71 -11.13 -7.25
CA ALA A 184 -6.45 -12.34 -6.91
C ALA A 184 -7.92 -12.05 -6.60
N PHE A 185 -8.20 -11.11 -5.71
CA PHE A 185 -9.57 -10.89 -5.23
C PHE A 185 -10.33 -9.89 -6.09
N GLY A 186 -9.66 -8.90 -6.66
CA GLY A 186 -10.28 -7.90 -7.53
C GLY A 186 -10.52 -8.41 -8.95
N TYR A 187 -9.48 -8.96 -9.58
CA TYR A 187 -9.53 -9.32 -10.99
C TYR A 187 -9.72 -10.82 -11.24
N ALA A 188 -9.14 -11.73 -10.45
CA ALA A 188 -9.28 -13.17 -10.71
C ALA A 188 -10.58 -13.74 -10.14
N LEU A 189 -10.90 -13.52 -8.87
CA LEU A 189 -12.07 -14.06 -8.17
C LEU A 189 -13.27 -13.12 -8.18
N GLY A 190 -13.07 -11.81 -8.33
CA GLY A 190 -14.15 -10.81 -8.38
C GLY A 190 -14.89 -10.58 -7.06
N ILE A 191 -14.31 -10.97 -5.94
CA ILE A 191 -14.89 -10.78 -4.60
C ILE A 191 -14.55 -9.44 -3.98
N HIS A 192 -13.58 -8.71 -4.54
CA HIS A 192 -13.26 -7.32 -4.25
C HIS A 192 -13.47 -6.47 -5.50
N ALA A 193 -13.43 -5.13 -5.34
CA ALA A 193 -13.40 -4.20 -6.46
C ALA A 193 -12.19 -4.47 -7.38
N PRO A 194 -12.34 -4.36 -8.68
CA PRO A 194 -13.51 -3.92 -9.46
C PRO A 194 -14.57 -5.04 -9.69
N GLY A 195 -14.36 -6.25 -9.17
CA GLY A 195 -15.33 -7.33 -9.27
C GLY A 195 -15.26 -8.10 -10.60
N LYS A 196 -14.07 -8.25 -11.18
CA LYS A 196 -13.83 -9.11 -12.36
C LYS A 196 -13.67 -10.57 -11.91
N ALA A 197 -14.06 -11.51 -12.73
CA ALA A 197 -13.95 -12.95 -12.45
C ALA A 197 -13.18 -13.64 -13.59
N LEU A 198 -11.93 -13.25 -13.79
CA LEU A 198 -11.13 -13.60 -14.97
C LEU A 198 -10.25 -14.83 -14.76
N MET A 199 -10.16 -15.35 -13.55
CA MET A 199 -9.27 -16.45 -13.16
C MET A 199 -7.83 -16.17 -13.61
N THR A 200 -7.18 -17.08 -14.36
CA THR A 200 -5.81 -16.87 -14.86
C THR A 200 -5.67 -15.70 -15.82
N GLY A 201 -6.77 -15.23 -16.44
CA GLY A 201 -6.80 -14.02 -17.25
C GLY A 201 -6.47 -12.73 -16.46
N ALA A 202 -6.44 -12.79 -15.13
CA ALA A 202 -6.03 -11.69 -14.28
C ALA A 202 -4.48 -11.54 -14.15
N LEU A 203 -3.68 -12.50 -14.54
CA LEU A 203 -2.21 -12.47 -14.38
C LEU A 203 -1.53 -11.20 -14.97
N PRO A 204 -2.00 -10.62 -16.09
CA PRO A 204 -1.42 -9.37 -16.59
C PRO A 204 -1.52 -8.20 -15.58
N THR A 205 -2.50 -8.21 -14.66
CA THR A 205 -2.62 -7.16 -13.63
C THR A 205 -1.42 -7.15 -12.69
N ALA A 206 -0.88 -8.32 -12.32
CA ALA A 206 0.33 -8.41 -11.51
C ALA A 206 1.51 -7.73 -12.23
N HIS A 207 1.67 -8.00 -13.54
CA HIS A 207 2.74 -7.38 -14.33
C HIS A 207 2.61 -5.86 -14.39
N TYR A 208 1.41 -5.34 -14.70
CA TYR A 208 1.26 -3.89 -14.84
C TYR A 208 1.28 -3.14 -13.50
N GLN A 209 0.86 -3.76 -12.40
CA GLN A 209 1.09 -3.21 -11.07
C GLN A 209 2.60 -3.13 -10.75
N LEU A 210 3.38 -4.18 -11.01
CA LEU A 210 4.83 -4.18 -10.80
C LEU A 210 5.56 -3.21 -11.74
N LEU A 211 5.10 -3.06 -13.00
CA LEU A 211 5.59 -2.01 -13.89
C LEU A 211 5.28 -0.62 -13.29
N GLY A 212 4.07 -0.41 -12.80
CA GLY A 212 3.66 0.80 -12.11
C GLY A 212 4.53 1.10 -10.89
N HIS A 213 4.85 0.08 -10.07
CA HIS A 213 5.79 0.20 -8.96
C HIS A 213 7.17 0.70 -9.44
N GLY A 214 7.71 0.12 -10.51
CA GLY A 214 9.01 0.52 -11.05
C GLY A 214 9.01 1.97 -11.55
N LEU A 215 7.98 2.36 -12.32
CA LEU A 215 7.83 3.73 -12.83
C LEU A 215 7.60 4.74 -11.70
N ALA A 216 6.76 4.41 -10.72
CA ALA A 216 6.52 5.21 -9.53
C ALA A 216 7.80 5.39 -8.69
N THR A 217 8.60 4.33 -8.54
CA THR A 217 9.89 4.39 -7.85
C THR A 217 10.85 5.36 -8.55
N ALA A 218 10.89 5.35 -9.88
CA ALA A 218 11.70 6.29 -10.65
C ALA A 218 11.22 7.74 -10.45
N ALA A 219 9.91 7.99 -10.48
CA ALA A 219 9.31 9.30 -10.24
C ALA A 219 9.61 9.82 -8.83
N LEU A 220 9.44 8.97 -7.80
CA LEU A 220 9.74 9.32 -6.41
C LEU A 220 11.22 9.68 -6.22
N ARG A 221 12.12 8.90 -6.79
CA ARG A 221 13.58 9.18 -6.72
C ARG A 221 13.95 10.48 -7.43
N ALA A 222 13.33 10.76 -8.57
CA ALA A 222 13.51 12.04 -9.27
C ALA A 222 13.04 13.24 -8.43
N ALA A 223 12.01 13.04 -7.59
CA ALA A 223 11.53 14.04 -6.64
C ALA A 223 12.34 14.09 -5.32
N GLY A 224 13.39 13.27 -5.17
CA GLY A 224 14.26 13.29 -3.98
C GLY A 224 13.84 12.35 -2.85
N ALA A 225 12.88 11.45 -3.06
CA ALA A 225 12.48 10.46 -2.05
C ALA A 225 13.67 9.57 -1.64
N ARG A 226 13.87 9.42 -0.32
CA ARG A 226 15.01 8.67 0.23
C ARG A 226 14.77 7.16 0.24
N GLN A 227 13.59 6.75 0.68
CA GLN A 227 13.22 5.35 0.81
C GLN A 227 11.91 5.10 0.08
N VAL A 228 11.87 4.02 -0.70
CA VAL A 228 10.68 3.59 -1.44
C VAL A 228 10.48 2.11 -1.20
N MET A 229 9.25 1.73 -0.84
CA MET A 229 8.84 0.37 -0.54
C MET A 229 7.65 -0.07 -1.41
N ILE A 230 7.47 -1.36 -1.49
CA ILE A 230 6.22 -2.04 -1.83
C ILE A 230 5.79 -2.87 -0.63
N THR A 231 4.51 -2.90 -0.30
CA THR A 231 4.00 -3.71 0.81
C THR A 231 3.30 -4.94 0.25
N ASN A 232 3.89 -6.10 0.45
CA ASN A 232 3.32 -7.39 0.06
C ASN A 232 2.73 -8.10 1.28
N ASN A 233 1.63 -8.81 1.07
CA ASN A 233 1.05 -9.72 2.05
C ASN A 233 1.62 -11.13 1.83
N TYR A 234 2.52 -11.56 2.68
CA TYR A 234 3.11 -12.90 2.59
C TYR A 234 2.32 -13.92 3.40
N SER A 235 2.15 -15.11 2.80
CA SER A 235 1.56 -16.26 3.48
C SER A 235 2.52 -17.45 3.33
N PRO A 236 3.10 -17.95 4.43
CA PRO A 236 3.89 -19.16 4.38
C PRO A 236 3.04 -20.32 3.86
N ALA A 237 3.59 -21.10 2.92
CA ALA A 237 2.93 -22.25 2.32
C ALA A 237 3.60 -23.54 2.76
N TRP A 238 2.83 -24.46 3.32
CA TRP A 238 3.29 -25.79 3.67
C TRP A 238 2.44 -26.85 2.99
N ALA A 239 3.08 -27.93 2.56
CA ALA A 239 2.36 -29.09 2.04
C ALA A 239 1.51 -29.74 3.15
N ALA A 240 0.30 -30.15 2.82
CA ALA A 240 -0.59 -30.84 3.75
C ALA A 240 -0.07 -32.26 4.12
N SER A 241 0.71 -32.88 3.22
CA SER A 241 1.41 -34.15 3.44
C SER A 241 2.67 -34.22 2.57
N ASP A 242 3.48 -35.26 2.74
CA ASP A 242 4.66 -35.54 1.91
C ASP A 242 4.31 -36.09 0.50
N SER A 243 3.04 -36.12 0.13
CA SER A 243 2.65 -36.52 -1.23
C SER A 243 3.17 -35.54 -2.27
N ALA A 244 3.59 -36.02 -3.42
CA ALA A 244 4.07 -35.18 -4.52
C ALA A 244 3.00 -34.14 -4.94
N ALA A 245 1.71 -34.47 -4.83
CA ALA A 245 0.61 -33.56 -5.15
C ALA A 245 0.52 -32.40 -4.16
N ASP A 246 0.60 -32.65 -2.85
CA ASP A 246 0.53 -31.61 -1.82
C ASP A 246 1.78 -30.71 -1.85
N VAL A 247 2.96 -31.30 -2.08
CA VAL A 247 4.20 -30.53 -2.24
C VAL A 247 4.10 -29.60 -3.47
N ALA A 248 3.59 -30.12 -4.60
CA ALA A 248 3.41 -29.30 -5.81
C ALA A 248 2.35 -28.20 -5.61
N ALA A 249 1.25 -28.48 -4.89
CA ALA A 249 0.23 -27.50 -4.59
C ALA A 249 0.76 -26.36 -3.69
N ALA A 250 1.52 -26.69 -2.65
CA ALA A 250 2.15 -25.68 -1.78
C ALA A 250 3.14 -24.81 -2.57
N ALA A 251 3.97 -25.42 -3.43
CA ALA A 251 4.89 -24.68 -4.29
C ALA A 251 4.16 -23.77 -5.28
N ALA A 252 3.07 -24.22 -5.88
CA ALA A 252 2.24 -23.40 -6.78
C ALA A 252 1.60 -22.22 -6.03
N TYR A 253 1.08 -22.45 -4.81
CA TYR A 253 0.54 -21.39 -3.98
C TYR A 253 1.61 -20.34 -3.63
N ASP A 254 2.81 -20.77 -3.21
CA ASP A 254 3.92 -19.86 -2.91
C ASP A 254 4.31 -19.00 -4.13
N VAL A 255 4.31 -19.60 -5.32
CA VAL A 255 4.57 -18.88 -6.57
C VAL A 255 3.54 -17.77 -6.78
N LEU A 256 2.25 -18.03 -6.63
CA LEU A 256 1.19 -17.04 -6.86
C LEU A 256 1.12 -15.98 -5.77
N GLN A 257 1.15 -16.42 -4.51
CA GLN A 257 0.94 -15.55 -3.36
C GLN A 257 2.16 -14.67 -3.09
N ASN A 258 3.36 -15.25 -3.16
CA ASN A 258 4.57 -14.60 -2.68
C ASN A 258 5.50 -14.22 -3.84
N ARG A 259 5.95 -15.20 -4.61
CA ARG A 259 7.07 -15.01 -5.54
C ARG A 259 6.72 -14.22 -6.79
N LEU A 260 5.47 -14.27 -7.25
CA LEU A 260 4.98 -13.47 -8.38
C LEU A 260 5.21 -11.97 -8.18
N PHE A 261 5.17 -11.49 -6.92
CA PHE A 261 5.35 -10.07 -6.57
C PHE A 261 6.73 -9.77 -5.98
N THR A 262 7.43 -10.77 -5.45
CA THR A 262 8.74 -10.59 -4.81
C THR A 262 9.89 -10.77 -5.79
N ASP A 263 9.90 -11.86 -6.56
CA ASP A 263 11.01 -12.18 -7.45
C ASP A 263 11.28 -11.09 -8.49
N PRO A 264 10.25 -10.47 -9.15
CA PRO A 264 10.50 -9.40 -10.09
C PRO A 264 11.13 -8.15 -9.45
N VAL A 265 10.76 -7.83 -8.22
CA VAL A 265 11.28 -6.65 -7.50
C VAL A 265 12.70 -6.89 -6.99
N LEU A 266 12.97 -8.07 -6.40
CA LEU A 266 14.24 -8.36 -5.76
C LEU A 266 15.25 -9.04 -6.68
N LEU A 267 14.78 -9.90 -7.61
CA LEU A 267 15.63 -10.71 -8.48
C LEU A 267 15.59 -10.25 -9.94
N GLY A 268 14.72 -9.32 -10.32
CA GLY A 268 14.56 -8.82 -11.69
C GLY A 268 13.99 -9.86 -12.67
N ARG A 269 13.35 -10.91 -12.20
CA ARG A 269 12.77 -11.98 -13.03
C ARG A 269 11.52 -12.57 -12.40
N TYR A 270 10.58 -13.02 -13.22
CA TYR A 270 9.40 -13.74 -12.74
C TYR A 270 9.76 -15.18 -12.35
N PRO A 271 9.03 -15.78 -11.37
CA PRO A 271 9.09 -17.21 -11.11
C PRO A 271 8.54 -17.99 -12.29
N ASP A 272 8.78 -19.31 -12.31
CA ASP A 272 8.15 -20.20 -13.29
C ASP A 272 6.63 -20.26 -13.05
N LEU A 273 5.86 -19.89 -14.05
CA LEU A 273 4.39 -19.91 -14.06
C LEU A 273 3.81 -21.08 -14.85
N GLY A 274 4.61 -22.09 -15.19
CA GLY A 274 4.19 -23.26 -15.99
C GLY A 274 3.00 -24.00 -15.38
N ALA A 275 2.93 -24.08 -14.05
CA ALA A 275 1.80 -24.69 -13.33
C ALA A 275 0.45 -23.97 -13.61
N PHE A 276 0.47 -22.75 -14.13
CA PHE A 276 -0.72 -21.93 -14.44
C PHE A 276 -0.96 -21.80 -15.94
N GLY A 277 -0.29 -22.65 -16.76
CA GLY A 277 -0.44 -22.66 -18.21
C GLY A 277 0.32 -21.53 -18.93
N VAL A 278 1.17 -20.81 -18.23
CA VAL A 278 2.07 -19.81 -18.81
C VAL A 278 3.38 -20.51 -19.17
N GLY A 279 3.57 -20.86 -20.45
CA GLY A 279 4.76 -21.59 -20.91
C GLY A 279 6.08 -20.84 -20.67
N PRO A 280 7.23 -21.56 -20.71
CA PRO A 280 8.56 -20.96 -20.62
C PRO A 280 8.78 -20.06 -21.85
N GLY A 281 8.64 -18.79 -21.68
CA GLY A 281 8.66 -17.80 -22.74
C GLY A 281 7.30 -17.21 -23.05
N GLY A 282 6.39 -17.18 -22.09
CA GLY A 282 5.20 -16.29 -22.15
C GLY A 282 5.68 -14.87 -22.45
N ARG A 283 6.20 -14.70 -23.67
CA ARG A 283 6.40 -13.42 -24.33
C ARG A 283 5.00 -12.92 -24.68
N THR A 284 4.38 -12.24 -23.75
CA THR A 284 3.73 -11.03 -24.20
C THR A 284 4.87 -10.16 -24.68
N GLU A 285 4.99 -10.06 -25.99
CA GLU A 285 5.99 -9.27 -26.67
C GLU A 285 6.12 -7.90 -26.00
N GLN A 286 7.37 -7.48 -25.80
CA GLN A 286 7.79 -6.14 -25.47
C GLN A 286 7.62 -5.68 -24.00
N ASN A 287 8.33 -6.28 -23.05
CA ASN A 287 8.64 -5.52 -21.81
C ASN A 287 9.84 -6.08 -21.06
N THR A 288 11.03 -5.90 -21.63
CA THR A 288 12.23 -5.82 -20.83
C THR A 288 12.32 -4.42 -20.24
N VAL A 289 11.66 -4.19 -19.11
CA VAL A 289 12.15 -3.16 -18.20
C VAL A 289 13.43 -3.73 -17.61
N ARG A 290 14.58 -3.30 -18.11
CA ARG A 290 15.83 -3.48 -17.38
C ARG A 290 15.65 -2.66 -16.09
N ALA A 291 15.33 -3.34 -15.00
CA ALA A 291 15.64 -2.83 -13.69
C ALA A 291 17.13 -2.54 -13.70
N SER A 292 17.53 -1.30 -13.61
CA SER A 292 18.91 -0.97 -13.32
C SER A 292 19.27 -1.74 -12.06
N PRO A 293 20.39 -2.49 -12.02
CA PRO A 293 20.75 -3.25 -10.84
C PRO A 293 20.74 -2.29 -9.65
N LEU A 294 19.91 -2.61 -8.65
CA LEU A 294 19.99 -1.97 -7.36
C LEU A 294 21.44 -2.09 -6.92
N SER A 295 22.18 -0.98 -6.89
CA SER A 295 23.50 -1.00 -6.30
C SER A 295 23.29 -1.51 -4.88
N THR A 296 23.80 -2.69 -4.59
CA THR A 296 23.95 -3.23 -3.24
C THR A 296 24.95 -2.36 -2.50
N ARG A 297 24.54 -1.16 -2.11
CA ARG A 297 25.20 -0.46 -1.02
C ARG A 297 24.70 -1.14 0.23
N SER A 298 25.59 -1.86 0.88
CA SER A 298 25.45 -2.34 2.25
C SER A 298 24.74 -1.28 3.08
N ILE A 299 23.66 -1.67 3.75
CA ILE A 299 22.98 -0.85 4.75
C ILE A 299 24.04 -0.52 5.80
N PRO A 300 24.42 0.75 6.01
CA PRO A 300 25.30 1.08 7.09
C PRO A 300 24.58 0.75 8.40
N ALA A 301 25.27 0.04 9.28
CA ALA A 301 24.83 -0.14 10.65
C ALA A 301 24.58 1.26 11.25
N SER A 302 23.41 1.44 11.85
CA SER A 302 22.90 2.54 12.68
C SER A 302 23.60 3.91 12.54
N PRO A 303 22.85 5.00 12.35
CA PRO A 303 23.44 6.35 12.43
C PRO A 303 24.03 6.58 13.82
N PRO A 304 25.14 7.36 13.94
CA PRO A 304 25.67 7.73 15.24
C PRO A 304 24.62 8.51 16.04
N ALA A 305 24.63 8.30 17.34
CA ALA A 305 23.77 8.99 18.30
C ALA A 305 23.78 10.51 18.05
N ALA A 306 22.61 11.11 18.10
CA ALA A 306 22.43 12.55 17.98
C ALA A 306 23.28 13.26 19.04
N GLU A 307 24.23 14.06 18.57
CA GLU A 307 24.95 15.02 19.42
C GLU A 307 23.95 16.08 19.91
N SER A 308 24.00 16.29 21.21
CA SER A 308 23.22 17.22 22.00
C SER A 308 23.27 18.65 21.43
N TRP A 309 22.11 19.21 21.10
CA TRP A 309 21.93 20.67 21.01
C TRP A 309 21.80 21.25 22.42
N ALA A 310 22.93 21.54 23.04
CA ALA A 310 22.96 22.34 24.26
C ALA A 310 23.17 23.81 23.88
N THR A 311 22.14 24.57 24.14
CA THR A 311 22.10 26.00 24.56
C THR A 311 23.38 26.82 24.45
N SER A 312 23.33 27.88 23.66
CA SER A 312 23.99 29.15 24.01
C SER A 312 22.93 30.26 24.03
N LYS A 313 22.42 30.57 25.25
CA LYS A 313 22.03 31.91 25.63
C LYS A 313 23.32 32.55 26.17
N GLU A 314 23.66 33.70 25.64
CA GLU A 314 24.21 34.90 26.30
C GLU A 314 24.77 35.87 25.25
N SER A 315 24.16 36.96 25.09
CA SER A 315 24.51 38.39 25.19
C SER A 315 23.55 39.21 24.38
#